data_8c9af897b3146a4108286921886d1fea
#
_entry.id   8c9af897b3146a4108286921886d1fea
#
_cell.length_a   1.000
_cell.length_b   1.000
_cell.length_c   1.000
_cell.angle_alpha   90.00
_cell.angle_beta   90.00
_cell.angle_gamma   90.00
#
_symmetry.space_group_name_H-M   'P 1'
#
loop_
_entity.id
_entity.type
_entity.pdbx_description
1 polymer ?
#
loop_
_entity_poly.entity_id
_entity_poly.type
_entity_poly.pdbx_seq_one_letter_code
_entity_poly.pdbx_strand_id
1 'polypeptide(L)'
;MKKILFFLFLALSVMSCKDEFNVSNLPEAKAKLVVYCMPSTADTTYIMVSRSIPLKQYNATQKNVLIDDAAISYQLNGQTMPVTALGNGRYRVVGRQKAGDKVQLRVEAQGLEAVEASTEIPQAIGISHLATRMVRMKEDPSSSVKDFLQLQATFTDPAETHDYYAVRAKTNRLSYLYVTCFHNDGGHMQEVMNFYSYDEFMEARKTEHWDSVAVQYQLQQLYVPISTASEPLLNPLSDIDDDFDFSSEFYQNFYIFDDATINGKTYTLHLNIDPFVRATNMSDEAAKELKRLYNIEEGVELEFYHITPAYYRFLQALNDISNNSLAQAGLSNIRTTYSNVKNGMGICAGFNMQRR
;
A
#
# COMPACT_ATOMS: atom_id res chain seq x y z
N MET A 1 25.79 -39.53 -40.54
CA MET A 1 26.64 -38.82 -39.57
C MET A 1 26.01 -37.51 -39.03
N LYS A 2 25.50 -36.59 -39.86
CA LYS A 2 24.89 -35.34 -39.38
C LYS A 2 23.67 -35.51 -38.44
N LYS A 3 22.83 -36.52 -38.65
CA LYS A 3 21.67 -36.80 -37.79
C LYS A 3 22.07 -37.36 -36.41
N ILE A 4 23.14 -38.13 -36.32
CA ILE A 4 23.65 -38.69 -35.06
C ILE A 4 24.26 -37.57 -34.24
N LEU A 5 24.98 -36.63 -34.87
CA LEU A 5 25.56 -35.46 -34.19
C LEU A 5 24.50 -34.54 -33.63
N PHE A 6 23.37 -34.38 -34.29
CA PHE A 6 22.25 -33.58 -33.83
C PHE A 6 21.55 -34.21 -32.62
N PHE A 7 21.39 -35.53 -32.60
CA PHE A 7 20.83 -36.23 -31.45
C PHE A 7 21.79 -36.22 -30.24
N LEU A 8 23.10 -36.24 -30.48
CA LEU A 8 24.11 -36.14 -29.42
C LEU A 8 24.13 -34.72 -28.80
N PHE A 9 23.91 -33.68 -29.62
CA PHE A 9 23.83 -32.31 -29.14
C PHE A 9 22.54 -32.05 -28.38
N LEU A 10 21.42 -32.66 -28.79
CA LEU A 10 20.12 -32.57 -28.09
C LEU A 10 20.16 -33.35 -26.77
N ALA A 11 20.87 -34.45 -26.68
CA ALA A 11 21.02 -35.21 -25.42
C ALA A 11 21.93 -34.51 -24.39
N LEU A 12 22.89 -33.69 -24.83
CA LEU A 12 23.74 -32.87 -23.95
C LEU A 12 23.00 -31.64 -23.38
N SER A 13 21.96 -31.15 -24.05
CA SER A 13 21.20 -30.01 -23.56
C SER A 13 20.18 -30.32 -22.45
N VAL A 14 19.88 -31.58 -22.17
CA VAL A 14 19.01 -32.01 -21.05
C VAL A 14 19.76 -32.38 -19.78
N MET A 15 21.10 -32.32 -19.75
CA MET A 15 21.90 -32.36 -18.53
C MET A 15 22.01 -30.94 -17.94
N SER A 16 20.89 -30.22 -17.79
CA SER A 16 20.82 -29.10 -16.86
C SER A 16 20.92 -29.69 -15.45
N CYS A 17 22.09 -29.61 -14.84
CA CYS A 17 22.21 -29.82 -13.41
C CYS A 17 21.23 -28.90 -12.71
N LYS A 18 20.17 -29.46 -12.17
CA LYS A 18 19.46 -28.84 -11.07
C LYS A 18 20.41 -28.98 -9.89
N ASP A 19 21.25 -27.97 -9.64
CA ASP A 19 21.84 -27.83 -8.33
C ASP A 19 20.71 -27.70 -7.34
N GLU A 20 20.34 -28.81 -6.72
CA GLU A 20 19.42 -28.77 -5.59
C GLU A 20 20.10 -27.98 -4.48
N PHE A 21 19.63 -26.76 -4.28
CA PHE A 21 20.11 -25.91 -3.19
C PHE A 21 19.81 -26.62 -1.87
N ASN A 22 20.84 -27.21 -1.29
CA ASN A 22 20.68 -27.97 -0.05
C ASN A 22 20.74 -27.04 1.16
N VAL A 23 19.58 -26.72 1.70
CA VAL A 23 19.40 -25.87 2.88
C VAL A 23 20.18 -26.39 4.10
N SER A 24 20.46 -27.69 4.17
CA SER A 24 21.20 -28.29 5.30
C SER A 24 22.64 -27.77 5.42
N ASN A 25 23.25 -27.34 4.31
CA ASN A 25 24.62 -26.83 4.27
C ASN A 25 24.78 -25.37 4.67
N LEU A 26 23.66 -24.65 4.89
CA LEU A 26 23.72 -23.27 5.34
C LEU A 26 24.17 -23.17 6.80
N PRO A 27 24.87 -22.09 7.19
CA PRO A 27 25.15 -21.79 8.59
C PRO A 27 23.85 -21.75 9.41
N GLU A 28 23.92 -22.12 10.67
CA GLU A 28 22.79 -22.01 11.57
C GLU A 28 22.52 -20.53 11.88
N ALA A 29 21.39 -20.02 11.41
CA ALA A 29 20.96 -18.67 11.69
C ALA A 29 20.10 -18.64 12.95
N LYS A 30 20.31 -17.62 13.80
CA LYS A 30 19.44 -17.36 14.96
C LYS A 30 18.23 -16.54 14.55
N ALA A 31 17.09 -16.83 15.16
CA ALA A 31 15.91 -15.97 15.02
C ALA A 31 16.23 -14.55 15.52
N LYS A 32 15.68 -13.54 14.85
CA LYS A 32 15.85 -12.12 15.20
C LYS A 32 14.50 -11.50 15.47
N LEU A 33 14.47 -10.47 16.30
CA LEU A 33 13.30 -9.59 16.41
C LEU A 33 13.09 -8.86 15.09
N VAL A 34 11.82 -8.79 14.66
CA VAL A 34 11.35 -8.00 13.53
C VAL A 34 10.41 -6.95 14.08
N VAL A 35 10.72 -5.68 13.84
CA VAL A 35 9.98 -4.56 14.42
C VAL A 35 9.60 -3.57 13.33
N TYR A 36 8.32 -3.21 13.28
CA TYR A 36 7.79 -2.15 12.43
C TYR A 36 7.19 -1.05 13.30
N CYS A 37 7.65 0.19 13.11
CA CYS A 37 7.18 1.36 13.86
C CYS A 37 7.20 2.59 12.94
N MET A 38 6.02 3.16 12.69
CA MET A 38 5.85 4.27 11.74
C MET A 38 5.27 5.50 12.44
N PRO A 39 6.07 6.23 13.25
CA PRO A 39 5.60 7.42 13.93
C PRO A 39 5.28 8.56 12.97
N SER A 40 4.24 9.30 13.28
CA SER A 40 3.78 10.45 12.50
C SER A 40 3.17 11.50 13.41
N THR A 41 2.66 12.57 12.86
CA THR A 41 1.93 13.61 13.62
C THR A 41 0.52 13.18 14.07
N ALA A 42 0.14 11.93 13.85
CA ALA A 42 -1.10 11.36 14.38
C ALA A 42 -1.04 11.17 15.91
N ASP A 43 -2.21 11.09 16.54
CA ASP A 43 -2.32 10.90 18.00
C ASP A 43 -1.96 9.47 18.45
N THR A 44 -1.72 8.57 17.54
CA THR A 44 -1.44 7.15 17.83
C THR A 44 -0.36 6.61 16.90
N THR A 45 0.65 5.96 17.50
CA THR A 45 1.65 5.17 16.76
C THR A 45 1.46 3.70 17.08
N TYR A 46 1.40 2.86 16.04
CA TYR A 46 1.37 1.43 16.18
C TYR A 46 2.77 0.84 16.01
N ILE A 47 3.07 -0.18 16.82
CA ILE A 47 4.30 -0.95 16.74
C ILE A 47 3.89 -2.41 16.53
N MET A 48 4.53 -3.07 15.61
CA MET A 48 4.34 -4.49 15.35
C MET A 48 5.63 -5.23 15.68
N VAL A 49 5.53 -6.32 16.44
CA VAL A 49 6.67 -7.12 16.88
C VAL A 49 6.44 -8.59 16.53
N SER A 50 7.40 -9.16 15.83
CA SER A 50 7.44 -10.56 15.51
C SER A 50 8.87 -11.09 15.58
N ARG A 51 9.06 -12.38 15.31
CA ARG A 51 10.41 -12.97 15.15
C ARG A 51 10.58 -13.54 13.77
N SER A 52 11.79 -13.46 13.23
CA SER A 52 12.14 -14.14 11.99
C SER A 52 12.22 -15.66 12.19
N ILE A 53 11.93 -16.40 11.13
CA ILE A 53 12.07 -17.86 11.11
C ILE A 53 13.33 -18.18 10.32
N PRO A 54 14.37 -18.78 10.95
CA PRO A 54 15.55 -19.24 10.23
C PRO A 54 15.17 -20.23 9.14
N LEU A 55 15.81 -20.16 7.98
CA LEU A 55 15.46 -20.96 6.80
C LEU A 55 15.44 -22.48 7.09
N LYS A 56 16.37 -22.97 7.91
CA LYS A 56 16.38 -24.39 8.33
C LYS A 56 15.17 -24.80 9.20
N GLN A 57 14.53 -23.83 9.84
CA GLN A 57 13.35 -24.04 10.71
C GLN A 57 12.06 -23.66 9.99
N TYR A 58 12.15 -23.20 8.74
CA TYR A 58 10.98 -22.77 7.98
C TYR A 58 10.09 -23.96 7.66
N ASN A 59 8.84 -23.84 8.05
CA ASN A 59 7.79 -24.78 7.67
C ASN A 59 6.64 -23.94 7.05
N ALA A 60 6.16 -24.34 5.89
CA ALA A 60 5.12 -23.62 5.15
C ALA A 60 3.82 -23.35 5.94
N THR A 61 3.58 -24.13 7.00
CA THR A 61 2.43 -23.96 7.89
C THR A 61 2.68 -22.96 9.02
N GLN A 62 3.95 -22.59 9.28
CA GLN A 62 4.35 -21.70 10.36
C GLN A 62 4.78 -20.35 9.74
N LYS A 63 3.79 -19.52 9.44
CA LYS A 63 4.02 -18.12 9.07
C LYS A 63 4.31 -17.34 10.35
N ASN A 64 5.00 -16.24 10.29
CA ASN A 64 5.42 -15.31 11.34
C ASN A 64 5.01 -15.66 12.79
N VAL A 65 5.95 -15.56 13.70
CA VAL A 65 5.64 -15.74 15.12
C VAL A 65 5.51 -14.35 15.75
N LEU A 66 4.27 -13.93 15.92
CA LEU A 66 3.92 -12.69 16.58
C LEU A 66 4.28 -12.75 18.07
N ILE A 67 4.75 -11.64 18.64
CA ILE A 67 5.21 -11.56 20.03
C ILE A 67 4.32 -10.59 20.77
N ASP A 68 3.55 -11.11 21.73
CA ASP A 68 2.57 -10.36 22.52
C ASP A 68 3.12 -9.88 23.87
N ASP A 69 4.27 -10.40 24.31
CA ASP A 69 4.90 -10.16 25.62
C ASP A 69 6.23 -9.40 25.51
N ALA A 70 6.48 -8.68 24.40
CA ALA A 70 7.67 -7.87 24.26
C ALA A 70 7.69 -6.70 25.25
N ALA A 71 8.85 -6.48 25.88
CA ALA A 71 9.11 -5.27 26.66
C ALA A 71 9.54 -4.16 25.68
N ILE A 72 8.74 -3.11 25.57
CA ILE A 72 8.96 -2.01 24.63
C ILE A 72 9.19 -0.73 25.39
N SER A 73 10.32 -0.06 25.12
CA SER A 73 10.59 1.31 25.52
C SER A 73 10.45 2.21 24.29
N TYR A 74 9.46 3.07 24.30
CA TYR A 74 9.27 4.11 23.30
C TYR A 74 9.53 5.46 23.93
N GLN A 75 10.50 6.20 23.42
CA GLN A 75 10.84 7.53 23.94
C GLN A 75 10.59 8.58 22.85
N LEU A 76 9.92 9.65 23.25
CA LEU A 76 9.66 10.83 22.44
C LEU A 76 10.47 12.00 23.02
N ASN A 77 11.45 12.50 22.28
CA ASN A 77 12.37 13.55 22.76
C ASN A 77 13.04 13.22 24.09
N GLY A 78 13.38 11.93 24.32
CA GLY A 78 13.96 11.45 25.59
C GLY A 78 12.95 11.17 26.70
N GLN A 79 11.68 11.48 26.53
CA GLN A 79 10.62 11.17 27.49
C GLN A 79 9.97 9.82 27.15
N THR A 80 9.95 8.91 28.12
CA THR A 80 9.30 7.60 27.94
C THR A 80 7.78 7.74 27.86
N MET A 81 7.20 7.17 26.82
CA MET A 81 5.75 7.11 26.60
C MET A 81 5.20 5.73 26.98
N PRO A 82 3.98 5.65 27.51
CA PRO A 82 3.35 4.38 27.82
C PRO A 82 3.03 3.60 26.55
N VAL A 83 3.35 2.30 26.58
CA VAL A 83 3.05 1.37 25.47
C VAL A 83 2.00 0.37 25.95
N THR A 84 0.96 0.16 25.15
CA THR A 84 -0.14 -0.77 25.46
C THR A 84 -0.12 -1.93 24.46
N ALA A 85 -0.06 -3.17 24.93
CA ALA A 85 -0.22 -4.37 24.09
C ALA A 85 -1.68 -4.51 23.65
N LEU A 86 -1.87 -4.87 22.37
CA LEU A 86 -3.18 -5.09 21.74
C LEU A 86 -3.42 -6.57 21.36
N GLY A 87 -2.40 -7.41 21.52
CA GLY A 87 -2.39 -8.79 21.03
C GLY A 87 -1.99 -8.89 19.56
N ASN A 88 -1.71 -10.12 19.13
CA ASN A 88 -1.25 -10.42 17.77
C ASN A 88 0.00 -9.62 17.37
N GLY A 89 0.98 -9.52 18.27
CA GLY A 89 2.23 -8.77 18.04
C GLY A 89 2.07 -7.27 17.91
N ARG A 90 0.89 -6.72 18.18
CA ARG A 90 0.58 -5.30 18.01
C ARG A 90 0.61 -4.56 19.34
N TYR A 91 1.21 -3.38 19.29
CA TYR A 91 1.32 -2.45 20.43
C TYR A 91 0.93 -1.05 19.99
N ARG A 92 0.54 -0.23 20.94
CA ARG A 92 0.07 1.13 20.70
C ARG A 92 0.72 2.10 21.67
N VAL A 93 1.19 3.22 21.12
CA VAL A 93 1.58 4.43 21.88
C VAL A 93 0.55 5.51 21.58
N VAL A 94 -0.07 6.07 22.61
CA VAL A 94 -1.03 7.17 22.49
C VAL A 94 -0.37 8.45 23.00
N GLY A 95 -0.45 9.49 22.19
CA GLY A 95 0.08 10.81 22.52
C GLY A 95 0.36 11.59 21.25
N ARG A 96 0.04 12.89 21.29
CA ARG A 96 0.24 13.77 20.16
C ARG A 96 1.73 13.98 19.91
N GLN A 97 2.15 13.65 18.70
CA GLN A 97 3.50 13.84 18.21
C GLN A 97 3.53 15.03 17.22
N LYS A 98 4.69 15.62 17.05
CA LYS A 98 4.88 16.79 16.19
C LYS A 98 6.02 16.56 15.20
N ALA A 99 6.01 17.31 14.12
CA ALA A 99 7.16 17.41 13.24
C ALA A 99 8.41 17.85 14.01
N GLY A 100 9.55 17.23 13.72
CA GLY A 100 10.81 17.42 14.43
C GLY A 100 10.97 16.58 15.72
N ASP A 101 9.94 15.88 16.16
CA ASP A 101 10.03 14.99 17.30
C ASP A 101 10.94 13.79 16.99
N LYS A 102 11.84 13.49 17.93
CA LYS A 102 12.78 12.35 17.83
C LYS A 102 12.25 11.17 18.61
N VAL A 103 12.16 10.05 17.92
CA VAL A 103 11.71 8.77 18.46
C VAL A 103 12.89 7.84 18.65
N GLN A 104 13.00 7.25 19.84
CA GLN A 104 13.91 6.15 20.14
C GLN A 104 13.08 4.96 20.59
N LEU A 105 13.36 3.82 19.99
CA LEU A 105 12.65 2.57 20.22
C LEU A 105 13.64 1.50 20.65
N ARG A 106 13.33 0.79 21.73
CA ARG A 106 14.02 -0.41 22.17
C ARG A 106 12.99 -1.50 22.42
N VAL A 107 13.24 -2.68 21.90
CA VAL A 107 12.36 -3.85 22.05
C VAL A 107 13.16 -5.03 22.53
N GLU A 108 12.65 -5.70 23.56
CA GLU A 108 13.21 -6.92 24.15
C GLU A 108 12.15 -8.02 24.18
N ALA A 109 12.53 -9.24 23.89
CA ALA A 109 11.67 -10.40 24.04
C ALA A 109 12.49 -11.61 24.49
N GLN A 110 11.83 -12.54 25.18
CA GLN A 110 12.49 -13.69 25.77
C GLN A 110 13.19 -14.56 24.71
N GLY A 111 14.48 -14.84 24.94
CA GLY A 111 15.30 -15.69 24.05
C GLY A 111 15.77 -15.04 22.76
N LEU A 112 15.54 -13.74 22.58
CA LEU A 112 15.98 -12.95 21.43
C LEU A 112 16.89 -11.80 21.85
N GLU A 113 17.78 -11.39 20.95
CA GLU A 113 18.63 -10.22 21.18
C GLU A 113 17.78 -8.95 21.15
N ALA A 114 18.04 -8.05 22.11
CA ALA A 114 17.37 -6.77 22.17
C ALA A 114 17.71 -5.91 20.94
N VAL A 115 16.72 -5.19 20.43
CA VAL A 115 16.86 -4.33 19.26
C VAL A 115 16.62 -2.88 19.59
N GLU A 116 17.27 -2.01 18.81
CA GLU A 116 17.16 -0.56 18.95
C GLU A 116 16.98 0.06 17.56
N ALA A 117 16.16 1.11 17.52
CA ALA A 117 15.99 1.94 16.35
C ALA A 117 15.69 3.37 16.74
N SER A 118 15.96 4.30 15.85
CA SER A 118 15.60 5.70 16.02
C SER A 118 15.15 6.33 14.72
N THR A 119 14.28 7.31 14.84
CA THR A 119 13.80 8.11 13.71
C THR A 119 13.40 9.49 14.18
N GLU A 120 13.14 10.38 13.24
CA GLU A 120 12.55 11.70 13.47
C GLU A 120 11.27 11.80 12.64
N ILE A 121 10.28 12.53 13.14
CA ILE A 121 9.08 12.84 12.36
C ILE A 121 9.41 14.04 11.48
N PRO A 122 9.43 13.90 10.12
CA PRO A 122 9.84 14.98 9.25
C PRO A 122 8.88 16.17 9.30
N GLN A 123 9.34 17.33 8.87
CA GLN A 123 8.53 18.55 8.81
C GLN A 123 7.35 18.35 7.86
N ALA A 124 6.25 19.06 8.09
CA ALA A 124 5.13 19.07 7.17
C ALA A 124 5.51 19.87 5.92
N ILE A 125 5.53 19.22 4.77
CA ILE A 125 5.61 19.87 3.47
C ILE A 125 4.24 19.70 2.82
N GLY A 126 3.56 20.81 2.62
CA GLY A 126 2.17 20.82 2.22
C GLY A 126 1.97 21.15 0.74
N ILE A 127 0.91 20.60 0.16
CA ILE A 127 0.39 21.02 -1.13
C ILE A 127 -0.24 22.40 -0.97
N SER A 128 0.36 23.39 -1.62
CA SER A 128 -0.09 24.78 -1.60
C SER A 128 -1.24 25.04 -2.56
N HIS A 129 -1.31 24.28 -3.66
CA HIS A 129 -2.37 24.36 -4.66
C HIS A 129 -2.68 22.97 -5.23
N LEU A 130 -3.97 22.65 -5.33
CA LEU A 130 -4.47 21.46 -5.98
C LEU A 130 -5.51 21.87 -7.02
N ALA A 131 -5.29 21.47 -8.28
CA ALA A 131 -6.23 21.65 -9.37
C ALA A 131 -6.48 20.31 -10.07
N THR A 132 -7.59 20.20 -10.74
CA THR A 132 -7.97 19.02 -11.51
C THR A 132 -8.35 19.40 -12.92
N ARG A 133 -8.02 18.54 -13.88
CA ARG A 133 -8.48 18.68 -15.28
C ARG A 133 -8.58 17.31 -15.95
N MET A 134 -9.41 17.21 -16.96
CA MET A 134 -9.39 16.04 -17.86
C MET A 134 -8.25 16.20 -18.88
N VAL A 135 -7.48 15.15 -19.05
CA VAL A 135 -6.41 15.06 -20.07
C VAL A 135 -6.61 13.79 -20.89
N ARG A 136 -6.27 13.88 -22.18
CA ARG A 136 -6.36 12.77 -23.10
C ARG A 136 -4.97 12.41 -23.59
N MET A 137 -4.49 11.21 -23.26
CA MET A 137 -3.13 10.79 -23.53
C MET A 137 -2.99 9.28 -23.70
N LYS A 138 -1.81 8.85 -24.09
CA LYS A 138 -1.36 7.46 -24.04
C LYS A 138 -0.50 7.24 -22.80
N GLU A 139 -0.63 6.08 -22.17
CA GLU A 139 0.26 5.69 -21.07
C GLU A 139 1.65 5.28 -21.57
N ASP A 140 1.67 4.61 -22.72
CA ASP A 140 2.89 4.20 -23.41
C ASP A 140 2.67 4.31 -24.94
N PRO A 141 3.73 4.28 -25.77
CA PRO A 141 3.61 4.41 -27.22
C PRO A 141 2.69 3.38 -27.90
N SER A 142 2.54 2.19 -27.30
CA SER A 142 1.75 1.09 -27.85
C SER A 142 0.29 1.11 -27.37
N SER A 143 -0.02 1.86 -26.30
CA SER A 143 -1.36 1.92 -25.74
C SER A 143 -2.32 2.76 -26.57
N SER A 144 -3.62 2.52 -26.40
CA SER A 144 -4.65 3.39 -26.93
C SER A 144 -4.71 4.72 -26.17
N VAL A 145 -5.23 5.75 -26.83
CA VAL A 145 -5.49 7.04 -26.17
C VAL A 145 -6.67 6.87 -25.22
N LYS A 146 -6.48 7.31 -23.97
CA LYS A 146 -7.48 7.29 -22.90
C LYS A 146 -7.67 8.67 -22.28
N ASP A 147 -8.80 8.88 -21.65
CA ASP A 147 -9.06 10.07 -20.83
C ASP A 147 -8.62 9.78 -19.39
N PHE A 148 -7.94 10.74 -18.76
CA PHE A 148 -7.49 10.69 -17.37
C PHE A 148 -7.96 11.93 -16.62
N LEU A 149 -8.30 11.78 -15.35
CA LEU A 149 -8.36 12.89 -14.41
C LEU A 149 -6.94 13.19 -13.95
N GLN A 150 -6.41 14.35 -14.33
CA GLN A 150 -5.11 14.81 -13.88
C GLN A 150 -5.26 15.69 -12.65
N LEU A 151 -4.64 15.28 -11.54
CA LEU A 151 -4.43 16.11 -10.36
C LEU A 151 -3.13 16.89 -10.56
N GLN A 152 -3.18 18.21 -10.40
CA GLN A 152 -2.04 19.10 -10.42
C GLN A 152 -1.76 19.56 -8.99
N ALA A 153 -0.79 18.95 -8.33
CA ALA A 153 -0.46 19.19 -6.94
C ALA A 153 0.84 19.99 -6.83
N THR A 154 0.74 21.25 -6.42
CA THR A 154 1.89 22.15 -6.28
C THR A 154 2.38 22.17 -4.84
N PHE A 155 3.67 21.98 -4.63
CA PHE A 155 4.35 22.10 -3.34
C PHE A 155 5.69 22.82 -3.53
N THR A 156 6.30 23.26 -2.44
CA THR A 156 7.64 23.88 -2.44
C THR A 156 8.55 23.03 -1.57
N ASP A 157 9.63 22.59 -2.17
CA ASP A 157 10.67 21.80 -1.52
C ASP A 157 11.64 22.72 -0.75
N PRO A 158 12.10 22.33 0.46
CA PRO A 158 13.10 23.10 1.20
C PRO A 158 14.49 23.00 0.56
N ALA A 159 15.20 24.11 0.44
CA ALA A 159 16.51 24.15 -0.22
C ALA A 159 17.67 23.61 0.64
N GLU A 160 17.48 23.50 1.96
CA GLU A 160 18.56 23.22 2.92
C GLU A 160 18.68 21.75 3.27
N THR A 161 17.74 20.94 2.83
CA THR A 161 17.63 19.51 3.15
C THR A 161 17.58 18.69 1.88
N HIS A 162 17.87 17.39 1.99
CA HIS A 162 17.59 16.42 0.96
C HIS A 162 16.38 15.62 1.40
N ASP A 163 15.29 15.81 0.67
CA ASP A 163 13.96 15.37 1.08
C ASP A 163 13.41 14.23 0.22
N TYR A 164 12.59 13.40 0.84
CA TYR A 164 12.01 12.20 0.24
C TYR A 164 10.50 12.24 0.38
N TYR A 165 9.84 11.85 -0.68
CA TYR A 165 8.39 11.98 -0.80
C TYR A 165 7.73 10.69 -1.23
N ALA A 166 6.47 10.57 -0.88
CA ALA A 166 5.59 9.56 -1.45
C ALA A 166 4.20 10.14 -1.70
N VAL A 167 3.53 9.60 -2.71
CA VAL A 167 2.15 9.98 -3.03
C VAL A 167 1.33 8.74 -3.28
N ARG A 168 0.04 8.83 -2.98
CA ARG A 168 -0.97 7.87 -3.41
C ARG A 168 -2.33 8.55 -3.49
N ALA A 169 -3.19 8.00 -4.29
CA ALA A 169 -4.52 8.55 -4.49
C ALA A 169 -5.59 7.55 -4.10
N LYS A 170 -6.68 8.05 -3.52
CA LYS A 170 -7.85 7.27 -3.17
C LYS A 170 -9.07 7.81 -3.88
N THR A 171 -10.01 6.93 -4.17
CA THR A 171 -11.34 7.30 -4.65
C THR A 171 -12.41 6.56 -3.89
N ASN A 172 -13.63 7.08 -3.92
CA ASN A 172 -14.79 6.39 -3.42
C ASN A 172 -15.37 5.51 -4.53
N ARG A 173 -15.33 4.20 -4.33
CA ARG A 173 -15.97 3.24 -5.22
C ARG A 173 -17.38 2.94 -4.72
N LEU A 174 -18.35 3.17 -5.61
CA LEU A 174 -19.71 2.75 -5.37
C LEU A 174 -19.85 1.27 -5.75
N SER A 175 -20.31 0.47 -4.80
CA SER A 175 -20.67 -0.94 -5.03
C SER A 175 -22.17 -1.07 -4.76
N TYR A 176 -22.89 -1.52 -5.77
CA TYR A 176 -24.28 -1.89 -5.63
C TYR A 176 -24.37 -3.28 -5.00
N LEU A 177 -25.28 -3.47 -4.06
CA LEU A 177 -25.53 -4.75 -3.42
C LEU A 177 -26.83 -5.37 -3.93
N TYR A 178 -27.95 -4.72 -3.68
CA TYR A 178 -29.26 -5.16 -4.18
C TYR A 178 -30.32 -4.05 -4.01
N VAL A 179 -31.45 -4.20 -4.71
CA VAL A 179 -32.66 -3.41 -4.48
C VAL A 179 -33.73 -4.34 -3.96
N THR A 180 -34.36 -3.93 -2.86
CA THR A 180 -35.59 -4.59 -2.32
C THR A 180 -36.80 -3.76 -2.70
N CYS A 181 -37.79 -4.40 -3.30
CA CYS A 181 -39.07 -3.81 -3.69
C CYS A 181 -40.18 -4.24 -2.75
N PHE A 182 -41.07 -3.34 -2.42
CA PHE A 182 -42.16 -3.53 -1.45
C PHE A 182 -43.52 -3.16 -2.03
N HIS A 183 -44.55 -3.92 -1.64
CA HIS A 183 -45.94 -3.54 -1.77
C HIS A 183 -46.57 -3.24 -0.40
N ASN A 184 -47.49 -2.31 -0.39
CA ASN A 184 -48.27 -1.97 0.81
C ASN A 184 -49.58 -2.80 0.84
N ASP A 185 -49.64 -3.74 1.76
CA ASP A 185 -50.85 -4.54 2.01
C ASP A 185 -51.47 -4.13 3.35
N GLY A 186 -52.58 -3.38 3.26
CA GLY A 186 -53.35 -2.94 4.43
C GLY A 186 -52.54 -2.11 5.45
N GLY A 187 -51.55 -1.35 5.03
CA GLY A 187 -50.66 -0.53 5.90
C GLY A 187 -49.39 -1.20 6.33
N HIS A 188 -49.14 -2.43 5.90
CA HIS A 188 -47.90 -3.15 6.13
C HIS A 188 -47.10 -3.28 4.84
N MET A 189 -45.82 -2.87 4.87
CA MET A 189 -44.91 -3.02 3.73
C MET A 189 -44.40 -4.46 3.68
N GLN A 190 -44.77 -5.15 2.59
CA GLN A 190 -44.31 -6.52 2.34
C GLN A 190 -43.21 -6.51 1.29
N GLU A 191 -42.10 -7.18 1.57
CA GLU A 191 -41.03 -7.43 0.59
C GLU A 191 -41.57 -8.40 -0.47
N VAL A 192 -41.45 -8.01 -1.75
CA VAL A 192 -41.98 -8.80 -2.86
C VAL A 192 -40.89 -9.28 -3.82
N MET A 193 -39.79 -8.53 -3.94
CA MET A 193 -38.72 -8.88 -4.87
C MET A 193 -37.38 -8.24 -4.50
N ASN A 194 -36.29 -8.93 -4.81
CA ASN A 194 -34.92 -8.45 -4.71
C ASN A 194 -34.22 -8.51 -6.08
N PHE A 195 -33.59 -7.40 -6.48
CA PHE A 195 -32.74 -7.34 -7.67
C PHE A 195 -31.28 -7.24 -7.25
N TYR A 196 -30.45 -8.18 -7.68
CA TYR A 196 -28.99 -8.18 -7.44
C TYR A 196 -28.19 -7.51 -8.57
N SER A 197 -28.88 -7.06 -9.63
CA SER A 197 -28.37 -6.20 -10.68
C SER A 197 -29.22 -4.93 -10.75
N TYR A 198 -28.57 -3.74 -10.68
CA TYR A 198 -29.28 -2.48 -10.75
C TYR A 198 -29.87 -2.26 -12.16
N ASP A 199 -29.21 -2.76 -13.20
CA ASP A 199 -29.71 -2.68 -14.57
C ASP A 199 -31.00 -3.51 -14.76
N GLU A 200 -31.07 -4.71 -14.16
CA GLU A 200 -32.29 -5.53 -14.16
C GLU A 200 -33.45 -4.83 -13.44
N PHE A 201 -33.17 -4.21 -12.29
CA PHE A 201 -34.15 -3.37 -11.59
C PHE A 201 -34.64 -2.22 -12.45
N MET A 202 -33.74 -1.50 -13.12
CA MET A 202 -34.10 -0.38 -14.00
C MET A 202 -34.94 -0.81 -15.20
N GLU A 203 -34.74 -2.03 -15.73
CA GLU A 203 -35.57 -2.58 -16.79
C GLU A 203 -36.93 -2.99 -16.27
N ALA A 204 -36.98 -3.73 -15.17
CA ALA A 204 -38.25 -4.15 -14.53
C ALA A 204 -39.14 -2.95 -14.14
N ARG A 205 -38.53 -1.88 -13.64
CA ARG A 205 -39.23 -0.63 -13.26
C ARG A 205 -40.02 0.02 -14.41
N LYS A 206 -39.74 -0.33 -15.66
CA LYS A 206 -40.49 0.20 -16.80
C LYS A 206 -41.90 -0.41 -16.91
N THR A 207 -42.08 -1.62 -16.40
CA THR A 207 -43.32 -2.38 -16.52
C THR A 207 -43.95 -2.73 -15.17
N GLU A 208 -43.16 -2.79 -14.12
CA GLU A 208 -43.64 -3.12 -12.77
C GLU A 208 -43.66 -1.87 -11.89
N HIS A 209 -44.61 -1.87 -10.93
CA HIS A 209 -44.77 -0.78 -9.98
C HIS A 209 -44.71 -1.31 -8.57
N TRP A 210 -43.96 -0.65 -7.72
CA TRP A 210 -43.82 -0.97 -6.30
C TRP A 210 -44.17 0.30 -5.48
N ASP A 211 -44.74 0.08 -4.29
CA ASP A 211 -45.12 1.20 -3.40
C ASP A 211 -43.89 1.81 -2.73
N SER A 212 -42.84 1.01 -2.51
CA SER A 212 -41.56 1.48 -2.00
C SER A 212 -40.37 0.65 -2.54
N VAL A 213 -39.22 1.27 -2.58
CA VAL A 213 -37.97 0.65 -3.04
C VAL A 213 -36.84 1.05 -2.10
N ALA A 214 -36.07 0.06 -1.62
CA ALA A 214 -34.87 0.29 -0.82
C ALA A 214 -33.64 -0.17 -1.59
N VAL A 215 -32.77 0.77 -1.95
CA VAL A 215 -31.49 0.48 -2.62
C VAL A 215 -30.40 0.31 -1.58
N GLN A 216 -29.77 -0.87 -1.56
CA GLN A 216 -28.62 -1.13 -0.73
C GLN A 216 -27.35 -0.94 -1.57
N TYR A 217 -26.48 -0.05 -1.14
CA TYR A 217 -25.20 0.22 -1.76
C TYR A 217 -24.12 0.41 -0.69
N GLN A 218 -22.86 0.23 -1.09
CA GLN A 218 -21.71 0.46 -0.26
C GLN A 218 -20.76 1.44 -0.95
N LEU A 219 -20.28 2.43 -0.20
CA LEU A 219 -19.16 3.26 -0.61
C LEU A 219 -17.89 2.69 0.03
N GLN A 220 -16.97 2.29 -0.82
CA GLN A 220 -15.68 1.77 -0.40
C GLN A 220 -14.58 2.71 -0.88
N GLN A 221 -13.74 3.16 0.06
CA GLN A 221 -12.56 3.93 -0.28
C GLN A 221 -11.44 3.00 -0.75
N LEU A 222 -10.95 3.20 -1.96
CA LEU A 222 -9.92 2.36 -2.58
C LEU A 222 -8.76 3.22 -3.07
N TYR A 223 -7.55 2.69 -2.94
CA TYR A 223 -6.40 3.25 -3.65
C TYR A 223 -6.53 3.00 -5.15
N VAL A 224 -6.15 4.01 -5.92
CA VAL A 224 -6.21 3.96 -7.39
C VAL A 224 -4.81 4.13 -7.98
N PRO A 225 -4.51 3.39 -9.06
CA PRO A 225 -3.25 3.54 -9.77
C PRO A 225 -3.09 4.97 -10.31
N ILE A 226 -1.85 5.48 -10.24
CA ILE A 226 -1.45 6.73 -10.87
C ILE A 226 -0.59 6.38 -12.09
N SER A 227 -0.97 6.86 -13.27
CA SER A 227 -0.13 6.74 -14.45
C SER A 227 1.05 7.71 -14.34
N THR A 228 2.27 7.17 -14.41
CA THR A 228 3.52 7.96 -14.31
C THR A 228 4.00 8.52 -15.65
N ALA A 229 3.25 8.28 -16.74
CA ALA A 229 3.66 8.68 -18.10
C ALA A 229 3.92 10.18 -18.27
N SER A 230 3.27 11.04 -17.47
CA SER A 230 3.45 12.50 -17.49
C SER A 230 4.26 13.03 -16.30
N GLU A 231 4.73 12.15 -15.42
CA GLU A 231 5.41 12.56 -14.18
C GLU A 231 6.72 11.79 -13.99
N PRO A 232 7.82 12.33 -14.52
CA PRO A 232 9.12 11.65 -14.52
C PRO A 232 9.74 11.49 -13.12
N LEU A 233 9.27 12.23 -12.11
CA LEU A 233 9.77 12.09 -10.74
C LEU A 233 9.29 10.81 -10.08
N LEU A 234 8.09 10.31 -10.43
CA LEU A 234 7.48 9.21 -9.72
C LEU A 234 8.05 7.85 -10.11
N ASN A 235 8.46 7.10 -9.11
CA ASN A 235 8.78 5.69 -9.22
C ASN A 235 7.64 4.88 -8.61
N PRO A 236 6.87 4.14 -9.41
CA PRO A 236 5.84 3.26 -8.90
C PRO A 236 6.47 2.12 -8.10
N LEU A 237 5.88 1.79 -6.98
CA LEU A 237 6.18 0.53 -6.30
C LEU A 237 5.26 -0.53 -6.90
N SER A 238 5.82 -1.67 -7.24
CA SER A 238 5.02 -2.80 -7.72
C SER A 238 4.10 -3.33 -6.64
N ASP A 239 3.11 -4.12 -7.04
CA ASP A 239 2.30 -4.89 -6.11
C ASP A 239 3.23 -5.79 -5.31
N ILE A 240 3.37 -5.48 -4.03
CA ILE A 240 4.15 -6.26 -3.08
C ILE A 240 3.20 -7.29 -2.52
N ASP A 241 3.56 -8.57 -2.64
CA ASP A 241 2.76 -9.67 -2.09
C ASP A 241 2.51 -9.46 -0.59
N ASP A 242 1.26 -9.71 -0.16
CA ASP A 242 0.79 -9.55 1.23
C ASP A 242 1.43 -10.56 2.22
N ASP A 243 2.49 -11.25 1.84
CA ASP A 243 3.23 -12.19 2.71
C ASP A 243 3.99 -11.50 3.86
N PHE A 244 4.04 -10.17 3.85
CA PHE A 244 4.49 -9.39 4.99
C PHE A 244 3.30 -9.17 5.92
N ASP A 245 3.21 -9.81 7.07
CA ASP A 245 2.21 -9.56 8.13
C ASP A 245 2.22 -8.11 8.68
N PHE A 246 2.93 -7.22 8.04
CA PHE A 246 2.98 -5.81 8.28
C PHE A 246 1.82 -5.12 7.55
N SER A 247 1.18 -4.15 8.19
CA SER A 247 0.03 -3.46 7.59
C SER A 247 0.35 -2.89 6.21
N SER A 248 -0.36 -3.36 5.20
CA SER A 248 -0.19 -2.97 3.79
C SER A 248 -0.34 -1.47 3.55
N GLU A 249 -1.00 -0.76 4.47
CA GLU A 249 -1.16 0.70 4.41
C GLU A 249 0.18 1.47 4.41
N PHE A 250 1.27 0.87 4.87
CA PHE A 250 2.59 1.50 4.94
C PHE A 250 3.51 1.18 3.77
N TYR A 251 3.12 0.35 2.81
CA TYR A 251 3.98 0.04 1.67
C TYR A 251 3.25 -0.13 0.34
N GLN A 252 1.95 -0.40 0.33
CA GLN A 252 1.21 -0.60 -0.91
C GLN A 252 0.73 0.71 -1.54
N ASN A 253 0.67 0.71 -2.86
CA ASN A 253 0.15 1.80 -3.70
C ASN A 253 0.91 3.13 -3.57
N PHE A 254 2.13 3.12 -3.06
CA PHE A 254 2.98 4.31 -3.03
C PHE A 254 3.69 4.54 -4.35
N TYR A 255 3.81 5.81 -4.72
CA TYR A 255 4.71 6.34 -5.75
C TYR A 255 5.72 7.23 -5.04
N ILE A 256 7.00 6.87 -5.11
CA ILE A 256 8.06 7.53 -4.34
C ILE A 256 8.96 8.36 -5.24
N PHE A 257 9.52 9.43 -4.69
CA PHE A 257 10.52 10.26 -5.35
C PHE A 257 11.38 10.99 -4.32
N ASP A 258 12.50 11.53 -4.77
CA ASP A 258 13.37 12.43 -4.02
C ASP A 258 13.44 13.81 -4.67
N ASP A 259 14.06 14.74 -3.98
CA ASP A 259 14.21 16.13 -4.41
C ASP A 259 15.41 16.39 -5.33
N ALA A 260 16.18 15.39 -5.73
CA ALA A 260 17.46 15.57 -6.43
C ALA A 260 17.40 16.54 -7.62
N THR A 261 16.26 16.63 -8.31
CA THR A 261 16.05 17.54 -9.45
C THR A 261 15.25 18.80 -9.13
N ILE A 262 14.59 18.83 -7.98
CA ILE A 262 13.65 19.89 -7.58
C ILE A 262 14.05 20.59 -6.27
N ASN A 263 15.20 20.26 -5.69
CA ASN A 263 15.66 20.82 -4.41
C ASN A 263 15.57 22.36 -4.40
N GLY A 264 14.88 22.88 -3.39
CA GLY A 264 14.63 24.32 -3.19
C GLY A 264 13.66 24.95 -4.18
N LYS A 265 12.91 24.17 -4.97
CA LYS A 265 12.01 24.69 -6.00
C LYS A 265 10.55 24.44 -5.66
N THR A 266 9.71 25.29 -6.22
CA THR A 266 8.28 24.99 -6.31
C THR A 266 8.06 24.09 -7.51
N TYR A 267 7.41 22.96 -7.29
CA TYR A 267 7.11 21.93 -8.30
C TYR A 267 5.64 21.59 -8.32
N THR A 268 5.11 21.24 -9.50
CA THR A 268 3.74 20.76 -9.67
C THR A 268 3.77 19.34 -10.21
N LEU A 269 3.35 18.40 -9.38
CA LEU A 269 3.12 17.01 -9.78
C LEU A 269 1.91 16.91 -10.70
N HIS A 270 2.01 16.09 -11.74
CA HIS A 270 0.95 15.81 -12.70
C HIS A 270 0.51 14.34 -12.57
N LEU A 271 -0.43 14.07 -11.71
CA LEU A 271 -0.87 12.73 -11.34
C LEU A 271 -2.10 12.34 -12.17
N ASN A 272 -1.94 11.44 -13.13
CA ASN A 272 -3.02 11.00 -14.00
C ASN A 272 -3.69 9.75 -13.42
N ILE A 273 -4.98 9.84 -13.16
CA ILE A 273 -5.78 8.79 -12.55
C ILE A 273 -6.86 8.39 -13.53
N ASP A 274 -7.10 7.09 -13.68
CA ASP A 274 -8.21 6.60 -14.49
C ASP A 274 -9.53 7.08 -13.85
N PRO A 275 -10.30 7.95 -14.51
CA PRO A 275 -11.54 8.48 -13.95
C PRO A 275 -12.64 7.43 -13.85
N PHE A 276 -12.46 6.29 -14.55
CA PHE A 276 -13.43 5.22 -14.60
C PHE A 276 -13.12 4.09 -13.62
N VAL A 277 -12.98 4.43 -12.33
CA VAL A 277 -13.08 3.40 -11.30
C VAL A 277 -14.51 2.88 -11.32
N ARG A 278 -14.71 1.82 -12.13
CA ARG A 278 -16.03 1.28 -12.43
C ARG A 278 -16.75 0.85 -11.17
N ALA A 279 -18.00 1.29 -11.04
CA ALA A 279 -18.93 0.68 -10.11
C ALA A 279 -19.01 -0.83 -10.41
N THR A 280 -18.99 -1.66 -9.39
CA THR A 280 -19.17 -3.10 -9.54
C THR A 280 -20.66 -3.42 -9.65
N ASN A 281 -21.00 -4.34 -10.53
CA ASN A 281 -22.34 -4.89 -10.72
C ASN A 281 -23.40 -3.91 -11.22
N MET A 282 -23.02 -2.87 -11.98
CA MET A 282 -23.95 -1.96 -12.66
C MET A 282 -23.28 -1.33 -13.89
N SER A 283 -24.09 -0.85 -14.83
CA SER A 283 -23.61 -0.07 -15.96
C SER A 283 -23.22 1.36 -15.54
N ASP A 284 -22.48 2.06 -16.41
CA ASP A 284 -22.08 3.44 -16.17
C ASP A 284 -23.29 4.38 -16.07
N GLU A 285 -24.36 4.14 -16.86
CA GLU A 285 -25.62 4.88 -16.79
C GLU A 285 -26.32 4.68 -15.45
N ALA A 286 -26.43 3.43 -15.00
CA ALA A 286 -27.01 3.09 -13.72
C ALA A 286 -26.23 3.70 -12.56
N ALA A 287 -24.91 3.68 -12.62
CA ALA A 287 -24.04 4.32 -11.64
C ALA A 287 -24.24 5.84 -11.57
N LYS A 288 -24.33 6.50 -12.71
CA LYS A 288 -24.62 7.96 -12.78
C LYS A 288 -25.96 8.31 -12.16
N GLU A 289 -27.01 7.52 -12.48
CA GLU A 289 -28.34 7.75 -11.92
C GLU A 289 -28.35 7.56 -10.41
N LEU A 290 -27.74 6.47 -9.90
CA LEU A 290 -27.66 6.19 -8.47
C LEU A 290 -26.93 7.29 -7.72
N LYS A 291 -25.78 7.75 -8.25
CA LYS A 291 -25.02 8.88 -7.67
C LYS A 291 -25.86 10.16 -7.60
N ARG A 292 -26.61 10.46 -8.68
CA ARG A 292 -27.49 11.62 -8.72
C ARG A 292 -28.63 11.52 -7.70
N LEU A 293 -29.26 10.35 -7.59
CA LEU A 293 -30.42 10.15 -6.70
C LEU A 293 -30.04 10.24 -5.22
N TYR A 294 -28.86 9.74 -4.85
CA TYR A 294 -28.39 9.69 -3.47
C TYR A 294 -27.34 10.75 -3.14
N ASN A 295 -27.13 11.72 -4.04
CA ASN A 295 -26.14 12.80 -3.90
C ASN A 295 -24.74 12.29 -3.48
N ILE A 296 -24.28 11.23 -4.16
CA ILE A 296 -22.98 10.61 -3.89
C ILE A 296 -21.92 11.42 -4.61
N GLU A 297 -21.07 12.10 -3.84
CA GLU A 297 -19.95 12.83 -4.38
C GLU A 297 -18.82 11.88 -4.77
N GLU A 298 -18.35 12.01 -6.00
CA GLU A 298 -17.10 11.41 -6.46
C GLU A 298 -15.96 12.38 -6.20
N GLY A 299 -14.96 11.90 -5.51
CA GLY A 299 -13.76 12.67 -5.25
C GLY A 299 -12.55 11.77 -5.30
N VAL A 300 -11.43 12.35 -5.70
CA VAL A 300 -10.10 11.74 -5.51
C VAL A 300 -9.43 12.47 -4.38
N GLU A 301 -9.07 11.75 -3.35
CA GLU A 301 -8.25 12.24 -2.25
C GLU A 301 -6.78 11.93 -2.57
N LEU A 302 -5.96 12.96 -2.55
CA LEU A 302 -4.52 12.84 -2.67
C LEU A 302 -3.89 12.78 -1.28
N GLU A 303 -3.14 11.72 -1.00
CA GLU A 303 -2.26 11.63 0.16
C GLU A 303 -0.83 11.96 -0.28
N PHE A 304 -0.29 13.04 0.27
CA PHE A 304 1.08 13.51 0.03
C PHE A 304 1.90 13.32 1.30
N TYR A 305 3.00 12.59 1.19
CA TYR A 305 3.85 12.22 2.30
C TYR A 305 5.23 12.85 2.16
N HIS A 306 5.71 13.48 3.23
CA HIS A 306 7.12 13.71 3.46
C HIS A 306 7.64 12.58 4.35
N ILE A 307 8.60 11.82 3.87
CA ILE A 307 9.07 10.59 4.51
C ILE A 307 10.56 10.67 4.85
N THR A 308 10.98 9.94 5.88
CA THR A 308 12.42 9.89 6.23
C THR A 308 13.23 9.11 5.18
N PRO A 309 14.56 9.36 5.08
CA PRO A 309 15.44 8.58 4.21
C PRO A 309 15.37 7.07 4.48
N ALA A 310 15.16 6.69 5.74
CA ALA A 310 15.02 5.29 6.13
C ALA A 310 13.75 4.67 5.54
N TYR A 311 12.64 5.43 5.54
CA TYR A 311 11.39 4.95 4.95
C TYR A 311 11.50 4.80 3.43
N TYR A 312 12.08 5.81 2.78
CA TYR A 312 12.32 5.77 1.32
C TYR A 312 13.14 4.55 0.90
N ARG A 313 14.27 4.29 1.60
CA ARG A 313 15.12 3.12 1.33
C ARG A 313 14.41 1.79 1.60
N PHE A 314 13.57 1.76 2.61
CA PHE A 314 12.76 0.58 2.90
C PHE A 314 11.78 0.28 1.78
N LEU A 315 11.04 1.28 1.30
CA LEU A 315 10.12 1.14 0.18
C LEU A 315 10.83 0.73 -1.12
N GLN A 316 12.00 1.34 -1.41
CA GLN A 316 12.83 0.91 -2.56
C GLN A 316 13.26 -0.55 -2.44
N ALA A 317 13.70 -0.97 -1.24
CA ALA A 317 14.16 -2.35 -1.03
C ALA A 317 13.03 -3.36 -1.21
N LEU A 318 11.82 -3.05 -0.78
CA LEU A 318 10.63 -3.88 -1.03
C LEU A 318 10.34 -4.00 -2.53
N ASN A 319 10.37 -2.88 -3.25
CA ASN A 319 10.18 -2.85 -4.69
C ASN A 319 11.23 -3.68 -5.45
N ASP A 320 12.50 -3.55 -5.07
CA ASP A 320 13.61 -4.31 -5.66
C ASP A 320 13.45 -5.83 -5.46
N ILE A 321 12.88 -6.26 -4.34
CA ILE A 321 12.62 -7.69 -4.06
C ILE A 321 11.47 -8.20 -4.94
N SER A 322 10.37 -7.48 -4.99
CA SER A 322 9.18 -7.87 -5.75
C SER A 322 9.42 -7.92 -7.26
N ASN A 323 10.25 -7.01 -7.79
CA ASN A 323 10.49 -6.89 -9.24
C ASN A 323 11.73 -7.63 -9.73
N ASN A 324 12.52 -8.24 -8.86
CA ASN A 324 13.78 -8.87 -9.28
C ASN A 324 13.56 -10.31 -9.78
N SER A 325 12.92 -10.45 -10.93
CA SER A 325 12.72 -11.75 -11.60
C SER A 325 14.04 -12.49 -11.87
N LEU A 326 15.14 -11.77 -12.07
CA LEU A 326 16.47 -12.36 -12.23
C LEU A 326 16.98 -12.96 -10.92
N ALA A 327 16.74 -12.32 -9.78
CA ALA A 327 17.08 -12.89 -8.48
C ALA A 327 16.18 -14.07 -8.12
N GLN A 328 14.89 -14.00 -8.44
CA GLN A 328 13.96 -15.12 -8.28
C GLN A 328 14.36 -16.31 -9.16
N ALA A 329 14.92 -16.05 -10.35
CA ALA A 329 15.47 -17.08 -11.23
C ALA A 329 16.90 -17.55 -10.84
N GLY A 330 17.50 -17.00 -9.77
CA GLY A 330 18.85 -17.33 -9.35
C GLY A 330 19.97 -16.74 -10.23
N LEU A 331 19.63 -15.78 -11.10
CA LEU A 331 20.54 -15.17 -12.07
C LEU A 331 21.19 -13.87 -11.58
N SER A 332 20.75 -13.34 -10.44
CA SER A 332 21.35 -12.18 -9.78
C SER A 332 21.36 -12.34 -8.26
N ASN A 333 22.18 -11.54 -7.57
CA ASN A 333 22.20 -11.52 -6.12
C ASN A 333 20.86 -11.00 -5.57
N ILE A 334 20.31 -11.71 -4.57
CA ILE A 334 19.16 -11.22 -3.80
C ILE A 334 19.63 -10.01 -3.00
N ARG A 335 19.02 -8.85 -3.24
CA ARG A 335 19.27 -7.69 -2.39
C ARG A 335 18.62 -7.92 -1.03
N THR A 336 19.34 -7.62 0.04
CA THR A 336 18.80 -7.70 1.39
C THR A 336 17.81 -6.58 1.62
N THR A 337 16.70 -6.88 2.31
CA THR A 337 15.74 -5.88 2.77
C THR A 337 16.46 -4.81 3.59
N TYR A 338 16.21 -3.54 3.31
CA TYR A 338 16.74 -2.45 4.13
C TYR A 338 16.13 -2.51 5.53
N SER A 339 16.95 -2.34 6.56
CA SER A 339 16.51 -2.22 7.95
C SER A 339 17.36 -1.18 8.67
N ASN A 340 16.73 -0.33 9.47
CA ASN A 340 17.42 0.56 10.43
C ASN A 340 17.29 0.07 11.88
N VAL A 341 16.77 -1.14 12.08
CA VAL A 341 16.65 -1.78 13.39
C VAL A 341 17.97 -2.51 13.71
N LYS A 342 18.73 -1.95 14.64
CA LYS A 342 20.02 -2.52 15.10
C LYS A 342 19.78 -3.86 15.78
N ASN A 343 20.58 -4.88 15.46
CA ASN A 343 20.51 -6.25 15.94
C ASN A 343 19.26 -7.03 15.52
N GLY A 344 18.36 -6.41 14.72
CA GLY A 344 17.09 -6.99 14.30
C GLY A 344 16.80 -6.79 12.83
N MET A 345 15.54 -6.83 12.51
CA MET A 345 14.98 -6.61 11.17
C MET A 345 13.77 -5.68 11.26
N GLY A 346 13.30 -5.16 10.12
CA GLY A 346 12.16 -4.27 10.02
C GLY A 346 12.55 -2.80 9.94
N ILE A 347 11.69 -1.90 10.35
CA ILE A 347 11.87 -0.46 10.15
C ILE A 347 11.26 0.35 11.30
N CYS A 348 11.98 1.38 11.73
CA CYS A 348 11.42 2.48 12.52
C CYS A 348 11.63 3.78 11.73
N ALA A 349 10.56 4.32 11.12
CA ALA A 349 10.68 5.43 10.20
C ALA A 349 9.52 6.41 10.32
N GLY A 350 9.85 7.68 10.52
CA GLY A 350 8.87 8.76 10.63
C GLY A 350 8.34 9.22 9.27
N PHE A 351 7.12 9.71 9.28
CA PHE A 351 6.51 10.40 8.14
C PHE A 351 5.58 11.52 8.59
N ASN A 352 5.33 12.44 7.69
CA ASN A 352 4.29 13.45 7.81
C ASN A 352 3.40 13.38 6.58
N MET A 353 2.08 13.39 6.75
CA MET A 353 1.13 13.20 5.66
C MET A 353 0.09 14.29 5.64
N GLN A 354 -0.19 14.81 4.45
CA GLN A 354 -1.29 15.72 4.17
C GLN A 354 -2.28 15.06 3.23
N ARG A 355 -3.57 15.25 3.50
CA ARG A 355 -4.69 14.88 2.63
C ARG A 355 -5.26 16.11 1.96
N ARG A 356 -5.59 15.98 0.68
CA ARG A 356 -6.22 17.03 -0.12
C ARG A 356 -7.28 16.46 -1.05
#